data_c96c56d176f926c9f7c3844174088be3
#
_entry.id   c96c56d176f926c9f7c3844174088be3
#
_cell.length_a   1.000
_cell.length_b   1.000
_cell.length_c   1.000
_cell.angle_alpha   90.00
_cell.angle_beta   90.00
_cell.angle_gamma   90.00
#
_symmetry.space_group_name_H-M   'P 1'
#
loop_
_entity.id
_entity.type
_entity.pdbx_description
1 polymer ?
#
loop_
_entity_poly.entity_id
_entity_poly.type
_entity_poly.pdbx_seq_one_letter_code
_entity_poly.pdbx_strand_id
1 'polypeptide(L)'
;MESYLSLATKAIFVENMALAYFLGMCSFLAVSKKVTTAVGLGSAVVFVLAVTCPLNNLVYNFLLKEGALSWTGVEALASLDLSFLTFLALIGSIAALVQIVEMFLDKYMPVLYSALGIFLPLIAVNCAILGASLFMVERDYGFVESTVFGIGSGIGWLLAVVALAAIREKMRYSSVPAPLRGLGITFIVTGLMAIGFMAFAGISL
;
A
#
# COMPACT_ATOMS: atom_id res chain seq x y z
N MET A 1 13.69 -20.23 -0.39
CA MET A 1 12.25 -20.24 -0.70
C MET A 1 11.39 -20.12 0.55
N GLU A 2 11.72 -20.80 1.63
CA GLU A 2 11.00 -20.68 2.91
C GLU A 2 11.01 -19.24 3.47
N SER A 3 12.12 -18.54 3.34
CA SER A 3 12.26 -17.15 3.77
C SER A 3 11.30 -16.18 3.03
N TYR A 4 11.09 -16.35 1.73
CA TYR A 4 10.19 -15.47 0.95
C TYR A 4 8.72 -15.75 1.23
N LEU A 5 8.35 -17.01 1.45
CA LEU A 5 6.98 -17.38 1.80
C LEU A 5 6.64 -16.87 3.21
N SER A 6 7.57 -16.98 4.14
CA SER A 6 7.45 -16.41 5.49
C SER A 6 7.30 -14.89 5.43
N LEU A 7 8.13 -14.20 4.62
CA LEU A 7 8.03 -12.75 4.42
C LEU A 7 6.67 -12.35 3.84
N ALA A 8 6.18 -13.07 2.81
CA ALA A 8 4.88 -12.80 2.22
C ALA A 8 3.73 -13.00 3.23
N THR A 9 3.75 -14.10 3.97
CA THR A 9 2.72 -14.40 4.98
C THR A 9 2.73 -13.36 6.10
N LYS A 10 3.92 -12.95 6.55
CA LYS A 10 4.10 -11.91 7.54
C LYS A 10 3.55 -10.57 7.05
N ALA A 11 3.85 -10.17 5.81
CA ALA A 11 3.36 -8.93 5.22
C ALA A 11 1.83 -8.91 5.05
N ILE A 12 1.19 -10.06 4.78
CA ILE A 12 -0.26 -10.17 4.58
C ILE A 12 -1.01 -10.07 5.91
N PHE A 13 -0.59 -10.84 6.92
CA PHE A 13 -1.37 -11.05 8.15
C PHE A 13 -0.82 -10.30 9.35
N VAL A 14 0.48 -10.36 9.61
CA VAL A 14 1.10 -9.78 10.82
C VAL A 14 1.35 -8.30 10.63
N GLU A 15 1.96 -7.92 9.52
CA GLU A 15 2.34 -6.54 9.18
C GLU A 15 1.37 -5.93 8.16
N ASN A 16 0.07 -6.16 8.34
CA ASN A 16 -0.95 -5.64 7.46
C ASN A 16 -0.96 -4.10 7.48
N MET A 17 -0.74 -3.46 6.31
CA MET A 17 -0.63 -2.00 6.21
C MET A 17 -1.88 -1.27 6.70
N ALA A 18 -3.08 -1.84 6.49
CA ALA A 18 -4.34 -1.22 6.92
C ALA A 18 -4.64 -1.43 8.40
N LEU A 19 -4.48 -2.64 8.92
CA LEU A 19 -4.96 -3.02 10.24
C LEU A 19 -3.89 -2.95 11.34
N ALA A 20 -2.61 -3.21 11.01
CA ALA A 20 -1.52 -3.10 11.98
C ALA A 20 -0.96 -1.68 12.07
N TYR A 21 -0.79 -1.01 10.93
CA TYR A 21 -0.17 0.33 10.86
C TYR A 21 -1.17 1.46 10.60
N PHE A 22 -2.42 1.16 10.31
CA PHE A 22 -3.47 2.13 9.95
C PHE A 22 -3.11 3.02 8.76
N LEU A 23 -2.29 2.49 7.84
CA LEU A 23 -1.88 3.20 6.63
C LEU A 23 -2.91 3.04 5.51
N GLY A 24 -3.13 4.11 4.76
CA GLY A 24 -4.10 4.13 3.67
C GLY A 24 -5.56 4.19 4.13
N MET A 25 -5.84 4.65 5.35
CA MET A 25 -7.18 4.72 5.92
C MET A 25 -8.12 5.64 5.13
N CYS A 26 -7.61 6.68 4.49
CA CYS A 26 -8.41 7.58 3.66
C CYS A 26 -9.09 6.84 2.50
N SER A 27 -8.33 6.09 1.73
CA SER A 27 -8.86 5.25 0.64
C SER A 27 -9.62 4.03 1.18
N PHE A 28 -9.15 3.41 2.25
CA PHE A 28 -9.77 2.27 2.92
C PHE A 28 -11.21 2.54 3.35
N LEU A 29 -11.46 3.67 4.00
CA LEU A 29 -12.80 4.09 4.42
C LEU A 29 -13.68 4.56 3.27
N ALA A 30 -13.09 5.24 2.27
CA ALA A 30 -13.83 5.76 1.13
C ALA A 30 -14.40 4.66 0.25
N VAL A 31 -13.62 3.62 -0.05
CA VAL A 31 -14.00 2.54 -0.99
C VAL A 31 -14.71 1.37 -0.34
N SER A 32 -14.67 1.24 0.98
CA SER A 32 -15.32 0.13 1.70
C SER A 32 -16.85 0.22 1.78
N LYS A 33 -17.49 1.11 1.02
CA LYS A 33 -18.97 1.23 0.96
C LYS A 33 -19.63 0.11 0.15
N LYS A 34 -18.93 -0.45 -0.85
CA LYS A 34 -19.40 -1.56 -1.70
C LYS A 34 -18.25 -2.54 -1.93
N VAL A 35 -18.54 -3.84 -1.85
CA VAL A 35 -17.55 -4.90 -2.06
C VAL A 35 -16.95 -4.83 -3.47
N THR A 36 -17.76 -4.59 -4.50
CA THR A 36 -17.29 -4.47 -5.90
C THR A 36 -16.25 -3.37 -6.09
N THR A 37 -16.49 -2.20 -5.51
CA THR A 37 -15.55 -1.07 -5.56
C THR A 37 -14.28 -1.36 -4.74
N ALA A 38 -14.43 -2.02 -3.58
CA ALA A 38 -13.31 -2.41 -2.73
C ALA A 38 -12.38 -3.42 -3.42
N VAL A 39 -12.94 -4.41 -4.12
CA VAL A 39 -12.16 -5.39 -4.90
C VAL A 39 -11.45 -4.70 -6.06
N GLY A 40 -12.13 -3.83 -6.80
CA GLY A 40 -11.55 -3.12 -7.95
C GLY A 40 -10.37 -2.23 -7.55
N LEU A 41 -10.55 -1.37 -6.53
CA LEU A 41 -9.45 -0.53 -6.06
C LEU A 41 -8.35 -1.33 -5.36
N GLY A 42 -8.73 -2.33 -4.58
CA GLY A 42 -7.76 -3.18 -3.91
C GLY A 42 -6.84 -3.93 -4.87
N SER A 43 -7.39 -4.45 -5.99
CA SER A 43 -6.57 -5.08 -7.03
C SER A 43 -5.65 -4.08 -7.73
N ALA A 44 -6.09 -2.85 -7.96
CA ALA A 44 -5.24 -1.77 -8.47
C ALA A 44 -4.10 -1.44 -7.50
N VAL A 45 -4.36 -1.38 -6.19
CA VAL A 45 -3.33 -1.16 -5.16
C VAL A 45 -2.31 -2.30 -5.13
N VAL A 46 -2.75 -3.57 -5.24
CA VAL A 46 -1.84 -4.72 -5.36
C VAL A 46 -0.91 -4.58 -6.56
N PHE A 47 -1.47 -4.24 -7.73
CA PHE A 47 -0.71 -4.06 -8.96
C PHE A 47 0.31 -2.91 -8.82
N VAL A 48 -0.13 -1.76 -8.31
CA VAL A 48 0.76 -0.61 -8.10
C VAL A 48 1.88 -0.95 -7.12
N LEU A 49 1.59 -1.60 -6.00
CA LEU A 49 2.62 -2.03 -5.03
C LEU A 49 3.60 -3.04 -5.62
N ALA A 50 3.13 -3.98 -6.43
CA ALA A 50 3.98 -4.97 -7.08
C ALA A 50 5.02 -4.34 -8.03
N VAL A 51 4.69 -3.19 -8.63
CA VAL A 51 5.60 -2.46 -9.54
C VAL A 51 6.38 -1.39 -8.78
N THR A 52 5.74 -0.68 -7.88
CA THR A 52 6.33 0.48 -7.17
C THR A 52 7.42 0.08 -6.18
N CYS A 53 7.22 -1.00 -5.40
CA CYS A 53 8.23 -1.42 -4.43
C CYS A 53 9.58 -1.80 -5.07
N PRO A 54 9.65 -2.67 -6.09
CA PRO A 54 10.93 -2.95 -6.75
C PRO A 54 11.51 -1.74 -7.49
N LEU A 55 10.66 -0.88 -8.09
CA LEU A 55 11.13 0.33 -8.74
C LEU A 55 11.76 1.30 -7.73
N ASN A 56 11.10 1.52 -6.60
CA ASN A 56 11.63 2.37 -5.53
C ASN A 56 12.90 1.79 -4.91
N ASN A 57 13.03 0.45 -4.85
CA ASN A 57 14.26 -0.20 -4.44
C ASN A 57 15.41 0.12 -5.40
N LEU A 58 15.16 0.08 -6.71
CA LEU A 58 16.15 0.48 -7.70
C LEU A 58 16.54 1.97 -7.57
N VAL A 59 15.55 2.85 -7.47
CA VAL A 59 15.77 4.30 -7.29
C VAL A 59 16.61 4.57 -6.04
N TYR A 60 16.29 3.91 -4.93
CA TYR A 60 17.02 4.06 -3.68
C TYR A 60 18.47 3.58 -3.82
N ASN A 61 18.70 2.38 -4.33
CA ASN A 61 20.04 1.79 -4.42
C ASN A 61 20.92 2.47 -5.46
N PHE A 62 20.35 2.99 -6.57
CA PHE A 62 21.14 3.60 -7.65
C PHE A 62 21.32 5.11 -7.52
N LEU A 63 20.43 5.82 -6.80
CA LEU A 63 20.43 7.28 -6.76
C LEU A 63 20.60 7.86 -5.35
N LEU A 64 20.02 7.23 -4.31
CA LEU A 64 19.88 7.84 -2.99
C LEU A 64 20.83 7.28 -1.93
N LYS A 65 21.27 6.03 -2.09
CA LYS A 65 22.19 5.40 -1.14
C LYS A 65 23.54 6.10 -1.13
N GLU A 66 24.17 6.22 0.03
CA GLU A 66 25.52 6.77 0.14
C GLU A 66 26.49 6.05 -0.81
N GLY A 67 27.19 6.81 -1.64
CA GLY A 67 28.10 6.25 -2.64
C GLY A 67 27.41 5.69 -3.90
N ALA A 68 26.10 5.78 -4.02
CA ALA A 68 25.38 5.31 -5.22
C ALA A 68 25.81 6.06 -6.48
N LEU A 69 26.17 7.34 -6.36
CA LEU A 69 26.63 8.18 -7.48
C LEU A 69 28.14 8.01 -7.82
N SER A 70 28.84 7.07 -7.18
CA SER A 70 30.26 6.81 -7.48
C SER A 70 30.53 6.44 -8.96
N TRP A 71 29.53 5.89 -9.66
CA TRP A 71 29.60 5.56 -11.08
C TRP A 71 29.69 6.79 -12.00
N THR A 72 29.32 8.01 -11.50
CA THR A 72 29.41 9.24 -12.28
C THR A 72 30.87 9.82 -12.35
N GLY A 73 31.80 9.30 -11.55
CA GLY A 73 33.21 9.73 -11.55
C GLY A 73 33.45 11.11 -10.93
N VAL A 74 32.47 11.74 -10.31
CA VAL A 74 32.61 13.06 -9.66
C VAL A 74 32.66 12.86 -8.14
N GLU A 75 33.86 13.03 -7.55
CA GLU A 75 34.09 12.84 -6.11
C GLU A 75 33.21 13.74 -5.23
N ALA A 76 32.85 14.93 -5.70
CA ALA A 76 31.93 15.85 -4.98
C ALA A 76 30.52 15.32 -4.87
N LEU A 77 30.04 14.51 -5.83
CA LEU A 77 28.72 13.88 -5.78
C LEU A 77 28.73 12.58 -4.96
N ALA A 78 29.85 11.87 -4.93
CA ALA A 78 29.98 10.64 -4.16
C ALA A 78 29.97 10.88 -2.63
N SER A 79 30.35 12.09 -2.19
CA SER A 79 30.34 12.51 -0.78
C SER A 79 29.03 13.16 -0.31
N LEU A 80 28.05 13.40 -1.23
CA LEU A 80 26.75 13.98 -0.89
C LEU A 80 25.83 12.91 -0.33
N ASP A 81 25.41 13.10 0.92
CA ASP A 81 24.35 12.31 1.53
C ASP A 81 22.99 12.83 1.07
N LEU A 82 22.34 12.08 0.17
CA LEU A 82 21.03 12.41 -0.38
C LEU A 82 19.89 11.71 0.38
N SER A 83 20.17 11.09 1.54
CA SER A 83 19.19 10.33 2.29
C SER A 83 18.01 11.19 2.75
N PHE A 84 18.20 12.50 2.97
CA PHE A 84 17.10 13.42 3.31
C PHE A 84 16.10 13.61 2.16
N LEU A 85 16.51 13.39 0.91
CA LEU A 85 15.64 13.45 -0.27
C LEU A 85 14.89 12.13 -0.52
N THR A 86 15.19 11.06 0.21
CA THR A 86 14.59 9.72 0.01
C THR A 86 13.08 9.81 0.04
N PHE A 87 12.51 10.50 1.03
CA PHE A 87 11.07 10.65 1.16
C PHE A 87 10.42 11.33 -0.06
N LEU A 88 11.02 12.43 -0.54
CA LEU A 88 10.53 13.17 -1.71
C LEU A 88 10.68 12.35 -3.00
N ALA A 89 11.81 11.65 -3.15
CA ALA A 89 12.05 10.81 -4.32
C ALA A 89 11.08 9.63 -4.39
N LEU A 90 10.80 8.98 -3.26
CA LEU A 90 9.83 7.89 -3.19
C LEU A 90 8.40 8.36 -3.52
N ILE A 91 7.97 9.50 -2.99
CA ILE A 91 6.66 10.07 -3.34
C ILE A 91 6.60 10.43 -4.82
N GLY A 92 7.63 11.08 -5.33
CA GLY A 92 7.70 11.48 -6.74
C GLY A 92 7.65 10.28 -7.69
N SER A 93 8.38 9.21 -7.40
CA SER A 93 8.37 7.98 -8.20
C SER A 93 7.01 7.27 -8.15
N ILE A 94 6.35 7.22 -6.98
CA ILE A 94 5.01 6.66 -6.82
C ILE A 94 4.01 7.46 -7.67
N ALA A 95 4.02 8.79 -7.55
CA ALA A 95 3.12 9.67 -8.28
C ALA A 95 3.29 9.53 -9.80
N ALA A 96 4.53 9.52 -10.29
CA ALA A 96 4.82 9.35 -11.70
C ALA A 96 4.34 7.99 -12.24
N LEU A 97 4.54 6.92 -11.47
CA LEU A 97 4.15 5.57 -11.85
C LEU A 97 2.62 5.42 -11.89
N VAL A 98 1.94 5.95 -10.86
CA VAL A 98 0.46 5.93 -10.82
C VAL A 98 -0.12 6.74 -11.98
N GLN A 99 0.48 7.88 -12.34
CA GLN A 99 0.05 8.67 -13.50
C GLN A 99 0.19 7.88 -14.81
N ILE A 100 1.26 7.11 -14.98
CA ILE A 100 1.43 6.22 -16.14
C ILE A 100 0.34 5.13 -16.16
N VAL A 101 0.06 4.52 -15.01
CA VAL A 101 -0.99 3.51 -14.88
C VAL A 101 -2.38 4.11 -15.18
N GLU A 102 -2.63 5.33 -14.73
CA GLU A 102 -3.88 6.05 -15.00
C GLU A 102 -4.09 6.27 -16.51
N MET A 103 -3.08 6.78 -17.20
CA MET A 103 -3.11 6.96 -18.66
C MET A 103 -3.28 5.63 -19.41
N PHE A 104 -2.69 4.56 -18.90
CA PHE A 104 -2.84 3.23 -19.49
C PHE A 104 -4.27 2.71 -19.32
N LEU A 105 -4.85 2.84 -18.13
CA LEU A 105 -6.23 2.43 -17.85
C LEU A 105 -7.25 3.22 -18.65
N ASP A 106 -7.07 4.53 -18.77
CA ASP A 106 -7.94 5.39 -19.57
C ASP A 106 -7.99 4.95 -21.04
N LYS A 107 -6.83 4.60 -21.60
CA LYS A 107 -6.71 4.20 -23.01
C LYS A 107 -7.21 2.78 -23.31
N TYR A 108 -6.89 1.81 -22.45
CA TYR A 108 -7.12 0.39 -22.72
C TYR A 108 -8.32 -0.20 -22.00
N MET A 109 -8.72 0.35 -20.86
CA MET A 109 -9.80 -0.17 -20.02
C MET A 109 -10.74 0.94 -19.52
N PRO A 110 -11.43 1.68 -20.44
CA PRO A 110 -12.26 2.84 -20.08
C PRO A 110 -13.42 2.49 -19.13
N VAL A 111 -13.93 1.25 -19.18
CA VAL A 111 -14.98 0.78 -18.25
C VAL A 111 -14.46 0.71 -16.82
N LEU A 112 -13.25 0.19 -16.63
CA LEU A 112 -12.60 0.13 -15.31
C LEU A 112 -12.19 1.53 -14.86
N TYR A 113 -11.67 2.35 -15.77
CA TYR A 113 -11.34 3.75 -15.51
C TYR A 113 -12.56 4.53 -15.01
N SER A 114 -13.71 4.43 -15.68
CA SER A 114 -14.93 5.11 -15.24
C SER A 114 -15.48 4.59 -13.91
N ALA A 115 -15.31 3.32 -13.61
CA ALA A 115 -15.71 2.73 -12.35
C ALA A 115 -14.81 3.15 -11.17
N LEU A 116 -13.51 3.29 -11.42
CA LEU A 116 -12.50 3.70 -10.43
C LEU A 116 -12.31 5.23 -10.38
N GLY A 117 -12.60 5.94 -11.43
CA GLY A 117 -12.53 7.37 -11.74
C GLY A 117 -11.95 8.29 -10.65
N ILE A 118 -12.79 8.63 -9.67
CA ILE A 118 -12.43 9.53 -8.58
C ILE A 118 -11.40 8.90 -7.60
N PHE A 119 -11.28 7.58 -7.58
CA PHE A 119 -10.42 6.88 -6.63
C PHE A 119 -8.99 6.64 -7.15
N LEU A 120 -8.74 6.79 -8.45
CA LEU A 120 -7.40 6.63 -9.02
C LEU A 120 -6.38 7.64 -8.46
N PRO A 121 -6.67 8.95 -8.37
CA PRO A 121 -5.76 9.90 -7.72
C PRO A 121 -5.48 9.57 -6.25
N LEU A 122 -6.43 8.93 -5.56
CA LEU A 122 -6.25 8.47 -4.18
C LEU A 122 -5.22 7.33 -4.04
N ILE A 123 -4.93 6.62 -5.13
CA ILE A 123 -3.85 5.60 -5.15
C ILE A 123 -2.49 6.29 -5.10
N ALA A 124 -2.29 7.39 -5.83
CA ALA A 124 -1.03 8.14 -5.85
C ALA A 124 -0.62 8.68 -4.48
N VAL A 125 -1.59 9.15 -3.69
CA VAL A 125 -1.37 9.68 -2.33
C VAL A 125 -1.68 8.66 -1.23
N ASN A 126 -1.73 7.38 -1.56
CA ASN A 126 -2.05 6.32 -0.59
C ASN A 126 -0.89 6.07 0.37
N CYS A 127 -1.12 6.36 1.64
CA CYS A 127 -0.12 6.17 2.69
C CYS A 127 0.34 4.71 2.84
N ALA A 128 -0.46 3.72 2.43
CA ALA A 128 -0.06 2.32 2.46
C ALA A 128 1.04 2.02 1.43
N ILE A 129 0.97 2.63 0.23
CA ILE A 129 1.98 2.47 -0.82
C ILE A 129 3.28 3.15 -0.41
N LEU A 130 3.18 4.37 0.10
CA LEU A 130 4.34 5.09 0.63
C LEU A 130 4.95 4.36 1.82
N GLY A 131 4.12 3.89 2.76
CA GLY A 131 4.58 3.15 3.93
C GLY A 131 5.30 1.86 3.58
N ALA A 132 4.77 1.08 2.62
CA ALA A 132 5.46 -0.12 2.14
C ALA A 132 6.83 0.21 1.52
N SER A 133 6.93 1.31 0.75
CA SER A 133 8.20 1.76 0.17
C SER A 133 9.19 2.22 1.24
N LEU A 134 8.73 2.90 2.30
CA LEU A 134 9.58 3.31 3.41
C LEU A 134 10.07 2.11 4.25
N PHE A 135 9.20 1.16 4.57
CA PHE A 135 9.60 -0.06 5.28
C PHE A 135 10.60 -0.91 4.49
N MET A 136 10.45 -0.94 3.16
CA MET A 136 11.41 -1.59 2.27
C MET A 136 12.81 -0.96 2.39
N VAL A 137 12.89 0.38 2.43
CA VAL A 137 14.15 1.12 2.59
C VAL A 137 14.71 0.94 4.01
N GLU A 138 13.87 1.07 5.04
CA GLU A 138 14.29 0.95 6.45
C GLU A 138 14.85 -0.43 6.79
N ARG A 139 14.33 -1.47 6.13
CA ARG A 139 14.76 -2.87 6.35
C ARG A 139 15.83 -3.34 5.38
N ASP A 140 16.35 -2.47 4.53
CA ASP A 140 17.37 -2.79 3.50
C ASP A 140 17.03 -4.04 2.67
N TYR A 141 15.76 -4.17 2.27
CA TYR A 141 15.33 -5.32 1.46
C TYR A 141 16.00 -5.33 0.09
N GLY A 142 16.43 -6.52 -0.34
CA GLY A 142 16.89 -6.75 -1.69
C GLY A 142 15.76 -6.61 -2.73
N PHE A 143 16.10 -6.59 -4.00
CA PHE A 143 15.13 -6.42 -5.09
C PHE A 143 13.99 -7.45 -5.07
N VAL A 144 14.33 -8.74 -4.88
CA VAL A 144 13.34 -9.83 -4.82
C VAL A 144 12.47 -9.72 -3.56
N GLU A 145 13.08 -9.42 -2.42
CA GLU A 145 12.38 -9.24 -1.15
C GLU A 145 11.41 -8.06 -1.21
N SER A 146 11.82 -6.96 -1.82
CA SER A 146 10.98 -5.79 -2.06
C SER A 146 9.75 -6.12 -2.90
N THR A 147 9.91 -6.96 -3.93
CA THR A 147 8.80 -7.39 -4.78
C THR A 147 7.84 -8.27 -4.00
N VAL A 148 8.34 -9.25 -3.25
CA VAL A 148 7.52 -10.15 -2.43
C VAL A 148 6.79 -9.37 -1.33
N PHE A 149 7.49 -8.45 -0.68
CA PHE A 149 6.92 -7.59 0.36
C PHE A 149 5.84 -6.65 -0.20
N GLY A 150 6.07 -6.05 -1.37
CA GLY A 150 5.10 -5.18 -2.05
C GLY A 150 3.81 -5.92 -2.41
N ILE A 151 3.93 -7.10 -3.01
CA ILE A 151 2.78 -7.96 -3.35
C ILE A 151 2.05 -8.41 -2.08
N GLY A 152 2.78 -8.86 -1.06
CA GLY A 152 2.22 -9.30 0.21
C GLY A 152 1.45 -8.17 0.91
N SER A 153 2.04 -6.99 1.01
CA SER A 153 1.40 -5.80 1.61
C SER A 153 0.14 -5.38 0.85
N GLY A 154 0.18 -5.44 -0.49
CA GLY A 154 -0.99 -5.16 -1.33
C GLY A 154 -2.14 -6.15 -1.10
N ILE A 155 -1.84 -7.45 -1.07
CA ILE A 155 -2.82 -8.51 -0.81
C ILE A 155 -3.41 -8.34 0.60
N GLY A 156 -2.58 -8.06 1.61
CA GLY A 156 -3.02 -7.79 2.97
C GLY A 156 -3.99 -6.61 3.05
N TRP A 157 -3.68 -5.51 2.35
CA TRP A 157 -4.54 -4.34 2.27
C TRP A 157 -5.86 -4.65 1.55
N LEU A 158 -5.81 -5.39 0.42
CA LEU A 158 -6.99 -5.85 -0.32
C LEU A 158 -7.91 -6.70 0.57
N LEU A 159 -7.37 -7.68 1.27
CA LEU A 159 -8.16 -8.55 2.16
C LEU A 159 -8.85 -7.73 3.26
N ALA A 160 -8.13 -6.80 3.86
CA ALA A 160 -8.69 -5.94 4.91
C ALA A 160 -9.83 -5.05 4.39
N VAL A 161 -9.67 -4.40 3.22
CA VAL A 161 -10.71 -3.51 2.69
C VAL A 161 -11.94 -4.28 2.21
N VAL A 162 -11.76 -5.46 1.63
CA VAL A 162 -12.89 -6.32 1.22
C VAL A 162 -13.65 -6.84 2.43
N ALA A 163 -12.94 -7.27 3.48
CA ALA A 163 -13.57 -7.69 4.73
C ALA A 163 -14.39 -6.56 5.36
N LEU A 164 -13.82 -5.35 5.43
CA LEU A 164 -14.56 -4.18 5.93
C LEU A 164 -15.78 -3.85 5.07
N ALA A 165 -15.65 -3.91 3.75
CA ALA A 165 -16.76 -3.65 2.82
C ALA A 165 -17.90 -4.66 3.02
N ALA A 166 -17.57 -5.94 3.15
CA ALA A 166 -18.56 -7.00 3.41
C ALA A 166 -19.29 -6.79 4.75
N ILE A 167 -18.55 -6.42 5.81
CA ILE A 167 -19.15 -6.10 7.12
C ILE A 167 -20.08 -4.89 6.99
N ARG A 168 -19.65 -3.82 6.30
CA ARG A 168 -20.46 -2.61 6.12
C ARG A 168 -21.72 -2.85 5.30
N GLU A 169 -21.67 -3.67 4.25
CA GLU A 169 -22.85 -4.07 3.50
C GLU A 169 -23.86 -4.81 4.39
N LYS A 170 -23.38 -5.71 5.23
CA LYS A 170 -24.21 -6.45 6.16
C LYS A 170 -24.79 -5.55 7.26
N MET A 171 -24.02 -4.58 7.76
CA MET A 171 -24.49 -3.63 8.78
C MET A 171 -25.58 -2.67 8.28
N ARG A 172 -25.78 -2.51 6.98
CA ARG A 172 -26.87 -1.70 6.43
C ARG A 172 -28.27 -2.16 6.87
N TYR A 173 -28.38 -3.43 7.23
CA TYR A 173 -29.65 -4.03 7.70
C TYR A 173 -29.78 -4.03 9.23
N SER A 174 -28.80 -3.52 9.97
CA SER A 174 -28.82 -3.46 11.43
C SER A 174 -29.26 -2.08 11.93
N SER A 175 -29.86 -2.05 13.13
CA SER A 175 -30.24 -0.82 13.80
C SER A 175 -29.05 -0.18 14.50
N VAL A 176 -28.37 0.75 13.81
CA VAL A 176 -27.26 1.52 14.39
C VAL A 176 -27.80 2.82 14.96
N PRO A 177 -27.44 3.23 16.21
CA PRO A 177 -27.82 4.52 16.79
C PRO A 177 -27.43 5.69 15.89
N ALA A 178 -28.28 6.70 15.80
CA ALA A 178 -28.10 7.83 14.89
C ALA A 178 -26.73 8.54 15.02
N PRO A 179 -26.15 8.77 16.22
CA PRO A 179 -24.85 9.42 16.36
C PRO A 179 -23.67 8.62 15.80
N LEU A 180 -23.78 7.29 15.74
CA LEU A 180 -22.71 6.39 15.27
C LEU A 180 -22.86 6.02 13.80
N ARG A 181 -23.99 6.36 13.17
CA ARG A 181 -24.27 5.98 11.79
C ARG A 181 -23.28 6.67 10.83
N GLY A 182 -22.64 5.88 9.96
CA GLY A 182 -21.68 6.36 8.97
C GLY A 182 -20.22 6.09 9.35
N LEU A 183 -19.42 7.13 9.48
CA LEU A 183 -18.00 6.99 9.79
C LEU A 183 -17.73 6.44 11.18
N GLY A 184 -18.51 6.80 12.18
CA GLY A 184 -18.28 6.37 13.57
C GLY A 184 -18.28 4.86 13.71
N ILE A 185 -19.34 4.18 13.24
CA ILE A 185 -19.41 2.73 13.30
C ILE A 185 -18.32 2.06 12.45
N THR A 186 -17.94 2.67 11.34
CA THR A 186 -16.88 2.14 10.48
C THR A 186 -15.53 2.14 11.18
N PHE A 187 -15.19 3.20 11.92
CA PHE A 187 -13.98 3.26 12.74
C PHE A 187 -13.97 2.23 13.86
N ILE A 188 -15.11 2.06 14.55
CA ILE A 188 -15.23 1.04 15.60
C ILE A 188 -15.00 -0.36 15.02
N VAL A 189 -15.64 -0.67 13.88
CA VAL A 189 -15.46 -1.97 13.22
C VAL A 189 -14.00 -2.16 12.77
N THR A 190 -13.38 -1.13 12.22
CA THR A 190 -11.96 -1.21 11.81
C THR A 190 -11.06 -1.47 13.02
N GLY A 191 -11.32 -0.82 14.16
CA GLY A 191 -10.59 -1.06 15.40
C GLY A 191 -10.78 -2.49 15.92
N LEU A 192 -12.00 -3.02 15.88
CA LEU A 192 -12.26 -4.42 16.24
C LEU A 192 -11.58 -5.41 15.29
N MET A 193 -11.56 -5.13 13.99
CA MET A 193 -10.80 -5.92 13.01
C MET A 193 -9.30 -5.88 13.30
N ALA A 194 -8.75 -4.73 13.65
CA ALA A 194 -7.34 -4.58 14.02
C ALA A 194 -6.98 -5.42 15.24
N ILE A 195 -7.82 -5.41 16.28
CA ILE A 195 -7.65 -6.27 17.46
C ILE A 195 -7.69 -7.76 17.07
N GLY A 196 -8.61 -8.15 16.17
CA GLY A 196 -8.67 -9.52 15.65
C GLY A 196 -7.40 -9.92 14.90
N PHE A 197 -6.82 -9.02 14.11
CA PHE A 197 -5.58 -9.27 13.39
C PHE A 197 -4.34 -9.29 14.29
N MET A 198 -4.38 -8.62 15.45
CA MET A 198 -3.29 -8.73 16.45
C MET A 198 -3.11 -10.16 16.98
N ALA A 199 -4.14 -11.02 16.88
CA ALA A 199 -4.01 -12.44 17.23
C ALA A 199 -2.95 -13.14 16.36
N PHE A 200 -2.74 -12.71 15.12
CA PHE A 200 -1.68 -13.25 14.25
C PHE A 200 -0.28 -12.77 14.63
N ALA A 201 -0.15 -11.65 15.33
CA ALA A 201 1.15 -11.12 15.76
C ALA A 201 1.86 -12.00 16.80
N GLY A 202 1.13 -12.89 17.49
CA GLY A 202 1.67 -13.87 18.40
C GLY A 202 2.24 -15.13 17.75
N ILE A 203 2.08 -15.29 16.44
CA ILE A 203 2.58 -16.43 15.67
C ILE A 203 3.99 -16.09 15.19
N SER A 204 4.99 -16.75 15.76
CA SER A 204 6.38 -16.67 15.28
C SER A 204 6.49 -17.43 13.95
N LEU A 205 6.47 -16.70 12.84
CA LEU A 205 6.69 -17.19 11.47
C LEU A 205 8.15 -17.05 11.07
#